data_6b95a1779236aed035408c673ba1d149
#
_entry.id   6b95a1779236aed035408c673ba1d149
#
_cell.length_a   1.000
_cell.length_b   1.000
_cell.length_c   1.000
_cell.angle_alpha   90.00
_cell.angle_beta   90.00
_cell.angle_gamma   90.00
#
_symmetry.space_group_name_H-M   'P 1'
#
loop_
_entity.id
_entity.type
_entity.pdbx_description
1 polymer ?
#
loop_
_entity_poly.entity_id
_entity_poly.type
_entity_poly.pdbx_seq_one_letter_code
_entity_poly.pdbx_strand_id
1 'polypeptide(L)'
;MKNTCLLVALALSIGCNRSTSSTATAGKPTVALVLKTLNHPFFVDMRRGAQEAADRLGVTLQVQAAEREIDVEKQMQIVENMIQTGIQALAITPSGSREIVSALVKARDAKVPIIVVDTRLDPKAAADAGVRAATFVGSDNYEGGKLAGDYLVKATGGKARVGILEGIPGHETGDSRLRGFRDAVKGSAGVAIVASQPANWERDQGFNVFQNMLQAHPDIDSVFACSDLMALGAIEAIAAARKTGTIRVIGFDALDDAKKAIAAGTMEASVAQFPSEMGRAAVESAVKVMHGERIPEDIKVKLELVTKDNVK
;
A
#
# COMPACT_ATOMS: atom_id res chain seq x y z
N MET A 1 76.12 -49.73 49.65
CA MET A 1 75.38 -48.50 49.65
C MET A 1 75.29 -48.10 48.19
N LYS A 2 74.15 -48.40 47.55
CA LYS A 2 73.93 -48.18 46.10
C LYS A 2 72.71 -47.27 45.91
N ASN A 3 72.98 -46.09 45.42
CA ASN A 3 71.91 -45.14 45.08
C ASN A 3 71.38 -45.48 43.66
N THR A 4 70.08 -45.77 43.58
CA THR A 4 69.41 -45.99 42.34
C THR A 4 68.59 -44.70 42.00
N CYS A 5 69.02 -43.96 40.99
CA CYS A 5 68.24 -42.81 40.44
C CYS A 5 67.09 -43.32 39.56
N LEU A 6 65.87 -42.93 39.91
CA LEU A 6 64.71 -43.24 39.13
C LEU A 6 64.42 -42.01 38.22
N LEU A 7 64.55 -42.18 36.91
CA LEU A 7 64.18 -41.16 35.90
C LEU A 7 62.68 -41.26 35.63
N VAL A 8 61.94 -40.20 35.96
CA VAL A 8 60.52 -40.06 35.56
C VAL A 8 60.46 -39.32 34.23
N ALA A 9 60.07 -40.04 33.18
CA ALA A 9 59.81 -39.45 31.87
C ALA A 9 58.43 -38.80 31.88
N LEU A 10 58.37 -37.46 31.72
CA LEU A 10 57.15 -36.67 31.62
C LEU A 10 56.72 -36.62 30.12
N ALA A 11 55.68 -37.37 29.76
CA ALA A 11 55.10 -37.34 28.42
C ALA A 11 54.16 -36.11 28.30
N LEU A 12 54.58 -35.09 27.52
CA LEU A 12 53.74 -33.99 27.11
C LEU A 12 52.79 -34.48 26.00
N SER A 13 51.50 -34.65 26.35
CA SER A 13 50.42 -34.83 25.37
C SER A 13 49.99 -33.47 24.83
N ILE A 14 50.40 -33.15 23.61
CA ILE A 14 49.89 -31.99 22.86
C ILE A 14 48.48 -32.32 22.40
N GLY A 15 47.48 -31.87 23.14
CA GLY A 15 46.07 -31.91 22.76
C GLY A 15 45.80 -30.89 21.67
N CYS A 16 45.70 -31.32 20.40
CA CYS A 16 45.14 -30.50 19.32
C CYS A 16 43.67 -30.22 19.62
N ASN A 17 43.40 -29.07 20.21
CA ASN A 17 42.05 -28.55 20.35
C ASN A 17 41.57 -28.06 18.96
N ARG A 18 40.95 -28.97 18.17
CA ARG A 18 40.20 -28.60 16.97
C ARG A 18 38.94 -27.84 17.42
N SER A 19 39.05 -26.53 17.48
CA SER A 19 37.85 -25.66 17.51
C SER A 19 37.09 -25.90 16.22
N THR A 20 36.11 -26.79 16.27
CA THR A 20 35.06 -26.86 15.24
C THR A 20 34.26 -25.57 15.36
N SER A 21 34.66 -24.58 14.55
CA SER A 21 33.78 -23.44 14.28
C SER A 21 32.50 -24.02 13.65
N SER A 22 31.48 -24.22 14.45
CA SER A 22 30.12 -24.42 13.99
C SER A 22 29.72 -23.16 13.23
N THR A 23 29.89 -23.15 11.92
CA THR A 23 29.19 -22.24 11.06
C THR A 23 27.71 -22.59 11.19
N ALA A 24 27.05 -21.99 12.18
CA ALA A 24 25.61 -21.94 12.17
C ALA A 24 25.25 -21.34 10.81
N THR A 25 24.61 -22.11 9.96
CA THR A 25 24.00 -21.63 8.73
C THR A 25 22.99 -20.56 9.15
N ALA A 26 23.42 -19.29 9.08
CA ALA A 26 22.52 -18.18 9.34
C ALA A 26 21.33 -18.37 8.39
N GLY A 27 20.13 -18.55 8.95
CA GLY A 27 18.92 -18.68 8.16
C GLY A 27 18.78 -17.49 7.21
N LYS A 28 18.03 -17.68 6.12
CA LYS A 28 17.77 -16.57 5.18
C LYS A 28 17.19 -15.38 5.94
N PRO A 29 17.66 -14.16 5.67
CA PRO A 29 17.07 -12.96 6.26
C PRO A 29 15.56 -12.91 6.02
N THR A 30 14.79 -12.47 7.01
CA THR A 30 13.34 -12.42 6.94
C THR A 30 12.86 -10.98 6.85
N VAL A 31 12.11 -10.68 5.80
CA VAL A 31 11.38 -9.42 5.62
C VAL A 31 9.91 -9.68 5.93
N ALA A 32 9.31 -8.90 6.82
CA ALA A 32 7.88 -8.89 7.02
C ALA A 32 7.22 -7.92 6.04
N LEU A 33 6.10 -8.33 5.43
CA LEU A 33 5.21 -7.47 4.68
C LEU A 33 3.84 -7.47 5.36
N VAL A 34 3.49 -6.36 5.99
CA VAL A 34 2.20 -6.19 6.67
C VAL A 34 1.30 -5.34 5.79
N LEU A 35 0.26 -5.95 5.25
CA LEU A 35 -0.72 -5.33 4.36
C LEU A 35 -1.97 -4.91 5.14
N LYS A 36 -2.81 -4.04 4.55
CA LYS A 36 -4.09 -3.67 5.15
C LYS A 36 -5.05 -4.86 5.16
N THR A 37 -5.18 -5.52 4.01
CA THR A 37 -6.03 -6.71 3.83
C THR A 37 -5.54 -7.55 2.65
N LEU A 38 -5.98 -8.80 2.56
CA LEU A 38 -5.81 -9.67 1.39
C LEU A 38 -7.15 -9.92 0.65
N ASN A 39 -8.23 -9.26 1.08
CA ASN A 39 -9.52 -9.31 0.40
C ASN A 39 -9.64 -8.27 -0.73
N HIS A 40 -8.68 -7.34 -0.84
CA HIS A 40 -8.63 -6.35 -1.91
C HIS A 40 -7.58 -6.76 -2.97
N PRO A 41 -7.94 -6.84 -4.27
CA PRO A 41 -7.03 -7.28 -5.35
C PRO A 41 -5.72 -6.48 -5.43
N PHE A 42 -5.76 -5.18 -5.12
CA PHE A 42 -4.59 -4.30 -5.07
C PHE A 42 -3.47 -4.86 -4.17
N PHE A 43 -3.82 -5.29 -2.95
CA PHE A 43 -2.83 -5.84 -2.01
C PHE A 43 -2.41 -7.27 -2.36
N VAL A 44 -3.27 -8.04 -3.03
CA VAL A 44 -2.90 -9.35 -3.57
C VAL A 44 -1.83 -9.21 -4.65
N ASP A 45 -1.97 -8.22 -5.55
CA ASP A 45 -0.97 -7.93 -6.58
C ASP A 45 0.34 -7.38 -5.97
N MET A 46 0.25 -6.52 -4.95
CA MET A 46 1.42 -6.05 -4.19
C MET A 46 2.20 -7.20 -3.55
N ARG A 47 1.48 -8.13 -2.91
CA ARG A 47 2.08 -9.36 -2.34
C ARG A 47 2.81 -10.17 -3.40
N ARG A 48 2.22 -10.32 -4.60
CA ARG A 48 2.84 -11.06 -5.71
C ARG A 48 4.18 -10.45 -6.08
N GLY A 49 4.25 -9.14 -6.33
CA GLY A 49 5.50 -8.46 -6.67
C GLY A 49 6.55 -8.52 -5.55
N ALA A 50 6.11 -8.46 -4.28
CA ALA A 50 6.98 -8.62 -3.13
C ALA A 50 7.57 -10.04 -3.05
N GLN A 51 6.75 -11.08 -3.31
CA GLN A 51 7.21 -12.48 -3.29
C GLN A 51 8.22 -12.75 -4.41
N GLU A 52 7.94 -12.27 -5.63
CA GLU A 52 8.89 -12.37 -6.76
C GLU A 52 10.26 -11.74 -6.44
N ALA A 53 10.26 -10.59 -5.75
CA ALA A 53 11.49 -9.94 -5.31
C ALA A 53 12.22 -10.75 -4.22
N ALA A 54 11.47 -11.26 -3.23
CA ALA A 54 12.02 -12.06 -2.15
C ALA A 54 12.69 -13.34 -2.66
N ASP A 55 12.05 -14.05 -3.58
CA ASP A 55 12.56 -15.26 -4.20
C ASP A 55 13.88 -14.97 -4.97
N ARG A 56 13.90 -13.89 -5.75
CA ARG A 56 15.07 -13.46 -6.52
C ARG A 56 16.24 -13.03 -5.63
N LEU A 57 15.96 -12.37 -4.51
CA LEU A 57 16.96 -11.85 -3.57
C LEU A 57 17.39 -12.87 -2.51
N GLY A 58 16.75 -14.03 -2.46
CA GLY A 58 17.10 -15.11 -1.53
C GLY A 58 16.73 -14.81 -0.08
N VAL A 59 15.72 -13.96 0.17
CA VAL A 59 15.20 -13.65 1.51
C VAL A 59 13.89 -14.39 1.76
N THR A 60 13.53 -14.57 3.04
CA THR A 60 12.22 -15.09 3.43
C THR A 60 11.25 -13.93 3.51
N LEU A 61 10.11 -14.04 2.86
CA LEU A 61 9.01 -13.08 2.98
C LEU A 61 7.92 -13.64 3.90
N GLN A 62 7.63 -12.95 5.00
CA GLN A 62 6.48 -13.24 5.85
C GLN A 62 5.39 -12.21 5.59
N VAL A 63 4.24 -12.65 5.08
CA VAL A 63 3.11 -11.77 4.76
C VAL A 63 2.01 -11.97 5.77
N GLN A 64 1.52 -10.88 6.35
CA GLN A 64 0.36 -10.84 7.21
C GLN A 64 -0.52 -9.64 6.84
N ALA A 65 -1.83 -9.77 7.11
CA ALA A 65 -2.80 -8.70 6.87
C ALA A 65 -3.96 -8.80 7.88
N ALA A 66 -4.65 -7.70 8.10
CA ALA A 66 -5.95 -7.70 8.76
C ALA A 66 -7.05 -8.19 7.78
N GLU A 67 -8.28 -8.32 8.26
CA GLU A 67 -9.39 -8.74 7.40
C GLU A 67 -9.91 -7.60 6.54
N ARG A 68 -9.97 -6.38 7.09
CA ARG A 68 -10.45 -5.18 6.41
C ARG A 68 -9.47 -4.03 6.57
N GLU A 69 -9.53 -3.06 5.66
CA GLU A 69 -8.63 -1.89 5.69
C GLU A 69 -8.82 -1.02 6.94
N ILE A 70 -10.00 -1.04 7.55
CA ILE A 70 -10.30 -0.28 8.77
C ILE A 70 -9.84 -0.96 10.07
N ASP A 71 -9.33 -2.19 10.02
CA ASP A 71 -8.97 -2.98 11.22
C ASP A 71 -7.57 -2.59 11.74
N VAL A 72 -7.39 -1.32 12.07
CA VAL A 72 -6.10 -0.72 12.48
C VAL A 72 -5.51 -1.42 13.71
N GLU A 73 -6.32 -1.68 14.74
CA GLU A 73 -5.86 -2.35 15.96
C GLU A 73 -5.32 -3.77 15.66
N LYS A 74 -6.00 -4.48 14.76
CA LYS A 74 -5.53 -5.79 14.32
C LYS A 74 -4.20 -5.71 13.59
N GLN A 75 -4.03 -4.71 12.72
CA GLN A 75 -2.76 -4.47 12.04
C GLN A 75 -1.64 -4.14 13.03
N MET A 76 -1.92 -3.33 14.06
CA MET A 76 -0.95 -3.02 15.12
C MET A 76 -0.49 -4.28 15.85
N GLN A 77 -1.41 -5.18 16.24
CA GLN A 77 -1.07 -6.47 16.84
C GLN A 77 -0.21 -7.33 15.94
N ILE A 78 -0.51 -7.36 14.63
CA ILE A 78 0.29 -8.08 13.64
C ILE A 78 1.72 -7.54 13.60
N VAL A 79 1.90 -6.22 13.56
CA VAL A 79 3.23 -5.57 13.57
C VAL A 79 4.02 -5.98 14.82
N GLU A 80 3.40 -5.91 16.00
CA GLU A 80 4.03 -6.29 17.25
C GLU A 80 4.47 -7.76 17.26
N ASN A 81 3.60 -8.66 16.80
CA ASN A 81 3.90 -10.09 16.72
C ASN A 81 5.04 -10.35 15.73
N MET A 82 5.05 -9.69 14.56
CA MET A 82 6.11 -9.84 13.56
C MET A 82 7.48 -9.42 14.12
N ILE A 83 7.54 -8.33 14.88
CA ILE A 83 8.78 -7.89 15.53
C ILE A 83 9.30 -8.96 16.50
N GLN A 84 8.41 -9.60 17.27
CA GLN A 84 8.77 -10.66 18.20
C GLN A 84 9.32 -11.93 17.51
N THR A 85 8.97 -12.18 16.26
CA THR A 85 9.51 -13.31 15.49
C THR A 85 10.95 -13.09 15.00
N GLY A 86 11.53 -11.92 15.25
CA GLY A 86 12.92 -11.61 14.89
C GLY A 86 13.11 -11.28 13.40
N ILE A 87 12.16 -10.62 12.78
CA ILE A 87 12.30 -10.09 11.42
C ILE A 87 13.45 -9.09 11.34
N GLN A 88 14.11 -9.01 10.17
CA GLN A 88 15.22 -8.11 9.94
C GLN A 88 14.81 -6.80 9.26
N ALA A 89 13.62 -6.74 8.65
CA ALA A 89 13.01 -5.52 8.11
C ALA A 89 11.48 -5.63 8.09
N LEU A 90 10.79 -4.50 8.21
CA LEU A 90 9.34 -4.38 8.16
C LEU A 90 8.94 -3.51 6.98
N ALA A 91 8.27 -4.08 6.00
CA ALA A 91 7.50 -3.35 4.99
C ALA A 91 6.04 -3.31 5.42
N ILE A 92 5.40 -2.13 5.39
CA ILE A 92 4.04 -1.97 5.88
C ILE A 92 3.22 -1.03 5.00
N THR A 93 1.97 -1.41 4.70
CA THR A 93 0.93 -0.51 4.18
C THR A 93 0.01 -0.10 5.32
N PRO A 94 0.14 1.10 5.88
CA PRO A 94 -0.61 1.53 7.06
C PRO A 94 -2.14 1.52 6.84
N SER A 95 -2.88 0.86 7.72
CA SER A 95 -4.36 0.94 7.78
C SER A 95 -4.84 2.24 8.41
N GLY A 96 -3.98 2.94 9.15
CA GLY A 96 -4.21 4.28 9.69
C GLY A 96 -2.91 5.06 9.68
N SER A 97 -2.89 6.23 9.04
CA SER A 97 -1.67 7.05 8.89
C SER A 97 -1.08 7.49 10.23
N ARG A 98 -1.92 7.72 11.23
CA ARG A 98 -1.55 8.22 12.55
C ARG A 98 -1.48 7.10 13.59
N GLU A 99 -2.49 6.25 13.63
CA GLU A 99 -2.71 5.25 14.67
C GLU A 99 -1.61 4.18 14.68
N ILE A 100 -1.17 3.76 13.49
CA ILE A 100 -0.14 2.72 13.34
C ILE A 100 1.22 3.11 13.95
N VAL A 101 1.47 4.42 14.08
CA VAL A 101 2.76 4.94 14.57
C VAL A 101 3.12 4.37 15.93
N SER A 102 2.15 4.15 16.81
CA SER A 102 2.38 3.58 18.15
C SER A 102 2.97 2.15 18.10
N ALA A 103 2.53 1.32 17.14
CA ALA A 103 3.11 -0.02 16.94
C ALA A 103 4.52 0.07 16.29
N LEU A 104 4.75 1.08 15.43
CA LEU A 104 6.05 1.28 14.79
C LEU A 104 7.14 1.76 15.76
N VAL A 105 6.77 2.34 16.91
CA VAL A 105 7.72 2.61 18.01
C VAL A 105 8.45 1.34 18.42
N LYS A 106 7.75 0.19 18.49
CA LYS A 106 8.37 -1.10 18.83
C LYS A 106 9.38 -1.57 17.78
N ALA A 107 9.11 -1.32 16.48
CA ALA A 107 10.06 -1.61 15.40
C ALA A 107 11.32 -0.73 15.53
N ARG A 108 11.14 0.58 15.80
CA ARG A 108 12.25 1.50 16.08
C ARG A 108 13.10 1.01 17.25
N ASP A 109 12.49 0.67 18.38
CA ASP A 109 13.19 0.24 19.60
C ASP A 109 13.93 -1.09 19.40
N ALA A 110 13.37 -1.98 18.59
CA ALA A 110 14.02 -3.21 18.14
C ALA A 110 15.07 -3.00 17.02
N LYS A 111 15.24 -1.76 16.56
CA LYS A 111 16.15 -1.39 15.44
C LYS A 111 15.81 -2.11 14.14
N VAL A 112 14.56 -2.48 13.93
CA VAL A 112 14.05 -3.04 12.68
C VAL A 112 13.76 -1.89 11.72
N PRO A 113 14.42 -1.82 10.56
CA PRO A 113 14.17 -0.79 9.57
C PRO A 113 12.74 -0.90 9.03
N ILE A 114 12.11 0.27 8.85
CA ILE A 114 10.70 0.40 8.44
C ILE A 114 10.66 0.93 7.01
N ILE A 115 10.05 0.18 6.11
CA ILE A 115 9.72 0.60 4.75
C ILE A 115 8.20 0.85 4.71
N VAL A 116 7.80 2.10 4.50
CA VAL A 116 6.39 2.47 4.39
C VAL A 116 5.95 2.36 2.94
N VAL A 117 4.83 1.69 2.68
CA VAL A 117 4.35 1.41 1.33
C VAL A 117 2.93 1.93 1.15
N ASP A 118 2.60 2.47 -0.02
CA ASP A 118 1.27 2.91 -0.45
C ASP A 118 0.67 4.08 0.35
N THR A 119 0.54 3.94 1.66
CA THR A 119 -0.06 4.95 2.54
C THR A 119 0.99 5.56 3.46
N ARG A 120 1.15 6.88 3.43
CA ARG A 120 2.12 7.60 4.27
C ARG A 120 1.70 7.62 5.74
N LEU A 121 2.69 7.67 6.61
CA LEU A 121 2.47 8.01 8.03
C LEU A 121 2.08 9.48 8.17
N ASP A 122 1.30 9.80 9.19
CA ASP A 122 1.12 11.18 9.62
C ASP A 122 2.48 11.76 10.05
N PRO A 123 2.97 12.82 9.40
CA PRO A 123 4.33 13.30 9.63
C PRO A 123 4.53 13.85 11.04
N LYS A 124 3.47 14.44 11.62
CA LYS A 124 3.54 14.97 12.99
C LYS A 124 3.57 13.83 14.01
N ALA A 125 2.69 12.85 13.89
CA ALA A 125 2.67 11.70 14.79
C ALA A 125 3.99 10.91 14.73
N ALA A 126 4.53 10.68 13.53
CA ALA A 126 5.80 10.00 13.35
C ALA A 126 6.97 10.78 13.98
N ALA A 127 7.02 12.11 13.79
CA ALA A 127 8.06 12.96 14.38
C ALA A 127 7.96 12.99 15.91
N ASP A 128 6.77 13.18 16.46
CA ASP A 128 6.52 13.22 17.91
C ASP A 128 6.92 11.89 18.57
N ALA A 129 6.70 10.77 17.89
CA ALA A 129 7.07 9.43 18.35
C ALA A 129 8.52 9.03 18.04
N GLY A 130 9.28 9.85 17.31
CA GLY A 130 10.64 9.52 16.87
C GLY A 130 10.72 8.34 15.91
N VAL A 131 9.63 8.05 15.17
CA VAL A 131 9.57 7.00 14.16
C VAL A 131 10.02 7.57 12.82
N ARG A 132 11.02 6.93 12.20
CA ARG A 132 11.50 7.25 10.85
C ARG A 132 11.38 6.03 9.95
N ALA A 133 10.71 6.19 8.83
CA ALA A 133 10.81 5.23 7.74
C ALA A 133 12.18 5.36 7.06
N ALA A 134 12.77 4.25 6.64
CA ALA A 134 13.96 4.24 5.81
C ALA A 134 13.65 4.77 4.40
N THR A 135 12.44 4.49 3.92
CA THR A 135 11.89 5.01 2.67
C THR A 135 10.36 4.90 2.66
N PHE A 136 9.73 5.70 1.82
CA PHE A 136 8.37 5.50 1.35
C PHE A 136 8.38 4.97 -0.09
N VAL A 137 7.53 3.98 -0.38
CA VAL A 137 7.33 3.43 -1.73
C VAL A 137 5.86 3.56 -2.10
N GLY A 138 5.53 4.33 -3.11
CA GLY A 138 4.13 4.50 -3.51
C GLY A 138 3.91 5.49 -4.62
N SER A 139 2.66 5.66 -5.01
CA SER A 139 2.23 6.63 -6.02
C SER A 139 2.04 8.02 -5.40
N ASP A 140 2.10 9.03 -6.25
CA ASP A 140 1.71 10.38 -5.89
C ASP A 140 0.19 10.51 -5.99
N ASN A 141 -0.50 10.30 -4.85
CA ASN A 141 -1.96 10.28 -4.80
C ASN A 141 -2.59 11.62 -5.15
N TYR A 142 -1.91 12.75 -4.88
CA TYR A 142 -2.38 14.07 -5.28
C TYR A 142 -2.36 14.22 -6.81
N GLU A 143 -1.24 13.87 -7.43
CA GLU A 143 -1.14 13.89 -8.91
C GLU A 143 -2.11 12.91 -9.56
N GLY A 144 -2.36 11.75 -8.93
CA GLY A 144 -3.37 10.80 -9.42
C GLY A 144 -4.78 11.36 -9.38
N GLY A 145 -5.15 12.01 -8.28
CA GLY A 145 -6.43 12.71 -8.17
C GLY A 145 -6.56 13.84 -9.18
N LYS A 146 -5.48 14.60 -9.37
CA LYS A 146 -5.42 15.67 -10.38
C LYS A 146 -5.58 15.11 -11.80
N LEU A 147 -4.91 14.00 -12.13
CA LEU A 147 -5.04 13.33 -13.43
C LEU A 147 -6.50 12.92 -13.72
N ALA A 148 -7.21 12.39 -12.73
CA ALA A 148 -8.63 12.04 -12.85
C ALA A 148 -9.50 13.28 -13.08
N GLY A 149 -9.24 14.38 -12.36
CA GLY A 149 -9.98 15.64 -12.50
C GLY A 149 -9.72 16.33 -13.83
N ASP A 150 -8.47 16.41 -14.29
CA ASP A 150 -8.09 16.96 -15.60
C ASP A 150 -8.76 16.17 -16.74
N TYR A 151 -8.80 14.84 -16.62
CA TYR A 151 -9.52 13.99 -17.55
C TYR A 151 -11.01 14.29 -17.57
N LEU A 152 -11.66 14.38 -16.40
CA LEU A 152 -13.09 14.73 -16.31
C LEU A 152 -13.38 16.04 -17.02
N VAL A 153 -12.62 17.10 -16.73
CA VAL A 153 -12.80 18.43 -17.34
C VAL A 153 -12.71 18.31 -18.86
N LYS A 154 -11.72 17.59 -19.38
CA LYS A 154 -11.55 17.36 -20.83
C LYS A 154 -12.72 16.56 -21.42
N ALA A 155 -13.12 15.46 -20.81
CA ALA A 155 -14.15 14.55 -21.30
C ALA A 155 -15.55 15.17 -21.31
N THR A 156 -15.81 16.15 -20.41
CA THR A 156 -17.10 16.83 -20.27
C THR A 156 -17.14 18.21 -20.90
N GLY A 157 -16.03 18.66 -21.53
CA GLY A 157 -15.91 20.03 -22.03
C GLY A 157 -16.06 21.09 -20.93
N GLY A 158 -15.66 20.76 -19.71
CA GLY A 158 -15.71 21.64 -18.54
C GLY A 158 -17.10 21.85 -17.94
N LYS A 159 -18.05 20.94 -18.18
CA LYS A 159 -19.41 20.97 -17.61
C LYS A 159 -19.77 19.62 -17.04
N ALA A 160 -19.94 19.53 -15.71
CA ALA A 160 -20.31 18.29 -15.03
C ALA A 160 -20.95 18.55 -13.66
N ARG A 161 -21.85 17.65 -13.25
CA ARG A 161 -22.39 17.58 -11.89
C ARG A 161 -21.87 16.30 -11.23
N VAL A 162 -20.86 16.48 -10.38
CA VAL A 162 -20.01 15.40 -9.90
C VAL A 162 -20.41 14.93 -8.52
N GLY A 163 -20.65 13.62 -8.36
CA GLY A 163 -20.61 12.94 -7.09
C GLY A 163 -19.20 12.42 -6.81
N ILE A 164 -18.73 12.45 -5.58
CA ILE A 164 -17.45 11.87 -5.17
C ILE A 164 -17.67 10.79 -4.12
N LEU A 165 -17.10 9.61 -4.35
CA LEU A 165 -16.96 8.53 -3.38
C LEU A 165 -15.57 8.59 -2.77
N GLU A 166 -15.51 9.03 -1.52
CA GLU A 166 -14.25 9.20 -0.78
C GLU A 166 -13.79 7.89 -0.16
N GLY A 167 -12.48 7.78 0.12
CA GLY A 167 -11.94 6.69 0.93
C GLY A 167 -12.30 6.81 2.41
N ILE A 168 -11.50 6.18 3.28
CA ILE A 168 -11.62 6.34 4.73
C ILE A 168 -11.10 7.73 5.11
N PRO A 169 -11.89 8.55 5.81
CA PRO A 169 -11.50 9.90 6.21
C PRO A 169 -10.23 9.89 7.08
N GLY A 170 -9.30 10.81 6.81
CA GLY A 170 -8.03 10.89 7.52
C GLY A 170 -6.93 9.95 7.01
N HIS A 171 -7.23 9.11 6.04
CA HIS A 171 -6.20 8.36 5.31
C HIS A 171 -5.55 9.24 4.26
N GLU A 172 -4.24 9.39 4.33
CA GLU A 172 -3.48 10.27 3.44
C GLU A 172 -3.74 9.99 1.95
N THR A 173 -3.84 8.72 1.56
CA THR A 173 -4.15 8.30 0.19
C THR A 173 -5.45 8.89 -0.34
N GLY A 174 -6.56 8.72 0.41
CA GLY A 174 -7.87 9.21 0.02
C GLY A 174 -7.95 10.73 0.04
N ASP A 175 -7.46 11.35 1.10
CA ASP A 175 -7.47 12.80 1.28
C ASP A 175 -6.64 13.49 0.18
N SER A 176 -5.51 12.91 -0.24
CA SER A 176 -4.68 13.43 -1.31
C SER A 176 -5.32 13.28 -2.69
N ARG A 177 -5.94 12.12 -3.01
CA ARG A 177 -6.71 11.94 -4.26
C ARG A 177 -7.84 12.95 -4.37
N LEU A 178 -8.60 13.10 -3.28
CA LEU A 178 -9.71 14.05 -3.20
C LEU A 178 -9.24 15.49 -3.41
N ARG A 179 -8.17 15.90 -2.75
CA ARG A 179 -7.57 17.24 -2.89
C ARG A 179 -7.10 17.48 -4.32
N GLY A 180 -6.35 16.54 -4.92
CA GLY A 180 -5.87 16.65 -6.30
C GLY A 180 -7.01 16.78 -7.31
N PHE A 181 -8.06 15.96 -7.17
CA PHE A 181 -9.26 16.05 -8.01
C PHE A 181 -9.95 17.41 -7.89
N ARG A 182 -10.20 17.89 -6.66
CA ARG A 182 -10.83 19.19 -6.40
C ARG A 182 -10.03 20.34 -6.98
N ASP A 183 -8.70 20.31 -6.86
CA ASP A 183 -7.83 21.36 -7.40
C ASP A 183 -7.84 21.36 -8.94
N ALA A 184 -7.89 20.20 -9.57
CA ALA A 184 -7.98 20.08 -11.04
C ALA A 184 -9.28 20.67 -11.60
N VAL A 185 -10.42 20.45 -10.92
CA VAL A 185 -11.72 20.90 -11.42
C VAL A 185 -12.05 22.35 -11.02
N LYS A 186 -11.34 22.91 -10.02
CA LYS A 186 -11.59 24.25 -9.46
C LYS A 186 -11.61 25.38 -10.49
N GLY A 187 -10.77 25.26 -11.53
CA GLY A 187 -10.69 26.26 -12.61
C GLY A 187 -11.82 26.20 -13.64
N SER A 188 -12.69 25.18 -13.59
CA SER A 188 -13.74 24.92 -14.57
C SER A 188 -15.09 25.33 -13.99
N ALA A 189 -15.53 26.57 -14.24
CA ALA A 189 -16.77 27.15 -13.67
C ALA A 189 -18.04 26.33 -13.94
N GLY A 190 -18.04 25.49 -14.97
CA GLY A 190 -19.17 24.61 -15.31
C GLY A 190 -19.14 23.26 -14.59
N VAL A 191 -18.08 22.93 -13.83
CA VAL A 191 -17.99 21.71 -13.05
C VAL A 191 -18.41 21.97 -11.60
N ALA A 192 -19.45 21.31 -11.14
CA ALA A 192 -19.96 21.42 -9.77
C ALA A 192 -19.85 20.08 -9.04
N ILE A 193 -19.10 20.03 -7.94
CA ILE A 193 -19.15 18.89 -7.01
C ILE A 193 -20.42 19.07 -6.16
N VAL A 194 -21.42 18.22 -6.40
CA VAL A 194 -22.75 18.32 -5.76
C VAL A 194 -22.90 17.43 -4.55
N ALA A 195 -22.10 16.38 -4.45
CA ALA A 195 -22.01 15.49 -3.30
C ALA A 195 -20.61 14.91 -3.16
N SER A 196 -20.17 14.69 -1.93
CA SER A 196 -18.87 14.06 -1.62
C SER A 196 -19.04 13.34 -0.29
N GLN A 197 -18.92 11.99 -0.27
CA GLN A 197 -19.18 11.19 0.93
C GLN A 197 -18.27 9.98 1.01
N PRO A 198 -17.87 9.55 2.23
CA PRO A 198 -17.09 8.35 2.45
C PRO A 198 -17.82 7.07 2.00
N ALA A 199 -17.12 6.22 1.29
CA ALA A 199 -17.52 4.85 0.96
C ALA A 199 -16.41 3.82 1.34
N ASN A 200 -15.41 4.26 2.12
CA ASN A 200 -14.46 3.48 2.90
C ASN A 200 -13.73 2.37 2.14
N TRP A 201 -13.46 2.57 0.84
CA TRP A 201 -12.82 1.62 -0.08
C TRP A 201 -13.66 0.39 -0.42
N GLU A 202 -14.90 0.29 0.07
CA GLU A 202 -15.74 -0.89 -0.04
C GLU A 202 -16.75 -0.77 -1.20
N ARG A 203 -16.95 -1.88 -1.95
CA ARG A 203 -17.83 -1.91 -3.12
C ARG A 203 -19.31 -1.74 -2.75
N ASP A 204 -19.75 -2.43 -1.71
CA ASP A 204 -21.11 -2.34 -1.19
C ASP A 204 -21.45 -0.96 -0.63
N GLN A 205 -20.48 -0.32 0.03
CA GLN A 205 -20.63 1.07 0.47
C GLN A 205 -20.65 2.03 -0.72
N GLY A 206 -19.80 1.80 -1.74
CA GLY A 206 -19.84 2.54 -2.99
C GLY A 206 -21.23 2.50 -3.64
N PHE A 207 -21.85 1.32 -3.69
CA PHE A 207 -23.23 1.16 -4.17
C PHE A 207 -24.22 1.96 -3.32
N ASN A 208 -24.25 1.73 -2.01
CA ASN A 208 -25.24 2.33 -1.12
C ASN A 208 -25.14 3.85 -1.07
N VAL A 209 -23.92 4.38 -0.95
CA VAL A 209 -23.65 5.81 -0.89
C VAL A 209 -24.04 6.48 -2.22
N PHE A 210 -23.65 5.87 -3.35
CA PHE A 210 -23.95 6.46 -4.65
C PHE A 210 -25.45 6.39 -4.98
N GLN A 211 -26.14 5.32 -4.60
CA GLN A 211 -27.60 5.24 -4.70
C GLN A 211 -28.29 6.38 -3.95
N ASN A 212 -27.85 6.67 -2.72
CA ASN A 212 -28.38 7.79 -1.93
C ASN A 212 -28.05 9.15 -2.59
N MET A 213 -26.84 9.30 -3.15
CA MET A 213 -26.48 10.51 -3.88
C MET A 213 -27.39 10.73 -5.10
N LEU A 214 -27.72 9.68 -5.87
CA LEU A 214 -28.60 9.77 -7.03
C LEU A 214 -30.04 10.12 -6.65
N GLN A 215 -30.50 9.74 -5.46
CA GLN A 215 -31.83 10.14 -4.96
C GLN A 215 -31.84 11.62 -4.56
N ALA A 216 -30.80 12.09 -3.87
CA ALA A 216 -30.69 13.49 -3.43
C ALA A 216 -30.35 14.46 -4.57
N HIS A 217 -29.58 13.99 -5.56
CA HIS A 217 -29.06 14.76 -6.70
C HIS A 217 -29.29 13.98 -8.00
N PRO A 218 -30.54 13.90 -8.50
CA PRO A 218 -30.88 13.11 -9.69
C PRO A 218 -30.24 13.62 -10.98
N ASP A 219 -29.66 14.79 -10.94
CA ASP A 219 -28.92 15.47 -12.02
C ASP A 219 -27.41 15.22 -12.01
N ILE A 220 -26.90 14.34 -11.15
CA ILE A 220 -25.51 13.85 -11.25
C ILE A 220 -25.31 13.18 -12.62
N ASP A 221 -24.28 13.62 -13.35
CA ASP A 221 -23.86 13.10 -14.65
C ASP A 221 -22.46 12.50 -14.65
N SER A 222 -21.73 12.65 -13.56
CA SER A 222 -20.37 12.14 -13.40
C SER A 222 -20.10 11.69 -11.96
N VAL A 223 -19.27 10.67 -11.77
CA VAL A 223 -18.77 10.25 -10.46
C VAL A 223 -17.27 10.03 -10.52
N PHE A 224 -16.57 10.58 -9.53
CA PHE A 224 -15.19 10.19 -9.22
C PHE A 224 -15.20 9.34 -7.95
N ALA A 225 -14.69 8.13 -8.05
CA ALA A 225 -14.47 7.27 -6.91
C ALA A 225 -12.97 7.15 -6.62
N CYS A 226 -12.57 7.39 -5.38
CA CYS A 226 -11.18 7.31 -4.97
C CYS A 226 -10.58 5.88 -5.05
N SER A 227 -11.38 4.85 -5.38
CA SER A 227 -10.92 3.51 -5.73
C SER A 227 -11.88 2.82 -6.69
N ASP A 228 -11.38 1.81 -7.40
CA ASP A 228 -12.18 1.03 -8.36
C ASP A 228 -13.25 0.18 -7.69
N LEU A 229 -13.03 -0.34 -6.48
CA LEU A 229 -14.08 -1.07 -5.77
C LEU A 229 -15.31 -0.18 -5.54
N MET A 230 -15.11 1.06 -5.09
CA MET A 230 -16.21 2.01 -4.93
C MET A 230 -16.81 2.42 -6.28
N ALA A 231 -15.98 2.58 -7.33
CA ALA A 231 -16.44 2.88 -8.69
C ALA A 231 -17.33 1.76 -9.25
N LEU A 232 -16.95 0.49 -9.05
CA LEU A 232 -17.75 -0.67 -9.45
C LEU A 232 -19.07 -0.72 -8.70
N GLY A 233 -19.09 -0.40 -7.41
CA GLY A 233 -20.33 -0.22 -6.65
C GLY A 233 -21.21 0.90 -7.22
N ALA A 234 -20.63 2.03 -7.59
CA ALA A 234 -21.36 3.12 -8.26
C ALA A 234 -21.97 2.67 -9.59
N ILE A 235 -21.26 1.86 -10.40
CA ILE A 235 -21.79 1.31 -11.66
C ILE A 235 -23.04 0.46 -11.39
N GLU A 236 -23.03 -0.36 -10.34
CA GLU A 236 -24.19 -1.16 -9.94
C GLU A 236 -25.38 -0.25 -9.52
N ALA A 237 -25.13 0.81 -8.77
CA ALA A 237 -26.15 1.78 -8.39
C ALA A 237 -26.73 2.52 -9.60
N ILE A 238 -25.89 2.89 -10.56
CA ILE A 238 -26.30 3.50 -11.84
C ILE A 238 -27.22 2.54 -12.63
N ALA A 239 -26.84 1.24 -12.69
CA ALA A 239 -27.65 0.24 -13.37
C ALA A 239 -29.00 0.03 -12.66
N ALA A 240 -29.03 -0.06 -11.34
CA ALA A 240 -30.25 -0.15 -10.53
C ALA A 240 -31.19 1.05 -10.73
N ALA A 241 -30.61 2.26 -10.89
CA ALA A 241 -31.34 3.49 -11.20
C ALA A 241 -31.74 3.62 -12.68
N ARG A 242 -31.41 2.62 -13.56
CA ARG A 242 -31.64 2.64 -15.02
C ARG A 242 -30.99 3.84 -15.73
N LYS A 243 -29.83 4.27 -15.23
CA LYS A 243 -29.05 5.40 -15.77
C LYS A 243 -27.76 4.96 -16.48
N THR A 244 -27.63 3.69 -16.83
CA THR A 244 -26.45 3.17 -17.56
C THR A 244 -26.22 3.95 -18.84
N GLY A 245 -24.97 4.38 -19.06
CA GLY A 245 -24.58 5.17 -20.21
C GLY A 245 -24.90 6.68 -20.11
N THR A 246 -25.54 7.13 -19.02
CA THR A 246 -25.85 8.56 -18.80
C THR A 246 -24.93 9.20 -17.76
N ILE A 247 -24.22 8.42 -16.97
CA ILE A 247 -23.31 8.88 -15.90
C ILE A 247 -21.89 8.36 -16.20
N ARG A 248 -20.93 9.28 -16.25
CA ARG A 248 -19.50 8.96 -16.42
C ARG A 248 -18.93 8.47 -15.12
N VAL A 249 -18.19 7.38 -15.13
CA VAL A 249 -17.55 6.82 -13.94
C VAL A 249 -16.04 6.86 -14.11
N ILE A 250 -15.35 7.50 -13.18
CA ILE A 250 -13.88 7.55 -13.11
C ILE A 250 -13.45 6.90 -11.80
N GLY A 251 -12.60 5.88 -11.89
CA GLY A 251 -12.07 5.13 -10.77
C GLY A 251 -10.58 5.41 -10.51
N PHE A 252 -10.01 4.60 -9.64
CA PHE A 252 -8.60 4.62 -9.29
C PHE A 252 -8.15 3.20 -8.92
N ASP A 253 -6.98 2.76 -9.36
CA ASP A 253 -6.24 1.51 -9.19
C ASP A 253 -6.08 0.72 -10.49
N ALA A 254 -6.97 0.87 -11.47
CA ALA A 254 -7.07 0.09 -12.70
C ALA A 254 -7.08 -1.43 -12.45
N LEU A 255 -7.94 -1.87 -11.51
CA LEU A 255 -8.17 -3.28 -11.22
C LEU A 255 -8.71 -4.01 -12.47
N ASP A 256 -8.53 -5.32 -12.55
CA ASP A 256 -8.97 -6.10 -13.71
C ASP A 256 -10.47 -5.96 -14.00
N ASP A 257 -11.32 -5.89 -12.97
CA ASP A 257 -12.75 -5.68 -13.17
C ASP A 257 -13.08 -4.24 -13.63
N ALA A 258 -12.30 -3.25 -13.19
CA ALA A 258 -12.40 -1.88 -13.71
C ALA A 258 -11.96 -1.80 -15.18
N LYS A 259 -10.88 -2.48 -15.56
CA LYS A 259 -10.45 -2.59 -16.96
C LYS A 259 -11.53 -3.23 -17.85
N LYS A 260 -12.18 -4.31 -17.36
CA LYS A 260 -13.34 -4.91 -18.05
C LYS A 260 -14.49 -3.92 -18.19
N ALA A 261 -14.79 -3.14 -17.15
CA ALA A 261 -15.82 -2.11 -17.18
C ALA A 261 -15.48 -0.97 -18.17
N ILE A 262 -14.20 -0.56 -18.27
CA ILE A 262 -13.72 0.40 -19.26
C ILE A 262 -13.87 -0.16 -20.67
N ALA A 263 -13.45 -1.40 -20.91
CA ALA A 263 -13.58 -2.05 -22.22
C ALA A 263 -15.06 -2.17 -22.65
N ALA A 264 -15.95 -2.47 -21.67
CA ALA A 264 -17.40 -2.55 -21.90
C ALA A 264 -18.09 -1.17 -22.02
N GLY A 265 -17.40 -0.06 -21.68
CA GLY A 265 -17.94 1.29 -21.73
C GLY A 265 -18.86 1.66 -20.56
N THR A 266 -18.86 0.90 -19.47
CA THR A 266 -19.59 1.22 -18.22
C THR A 266 -18.75 2.04 -17.24
N MET A 267 -17.43 2.08 -17.43
CA MET A 267 -16.49 2.98 -16.80
C MET A 267 -15.74 3.78 -17.84
N GLU A 268 -15.51 5.05 -17.61
CA GLU A 268 -14.84 5.95 -18.55
C GLU A 268 -13.31 5.83 -18.45
N ALA A 269 -12.79 5.82 -17.22
CA ALA A 269 -11.36 5.77 -16.95
C ALA A 269 -11.06 5.28 -15.53
N SER A 270 -9.83 4.83 -15.32
CA SER A 270 -9.26 4.58 -13.99
C SER A 270 -7.77 4.93 -13.95
N VAL A 271 -7.29 5.46 -12.82
CA VAL A 271 -5.88 5.80 -12.62
C VAL A 271 -5.12 4.61 -12.07
N ALA A 272 -4.23 4.02 -12.85
CA ALA A 272 -3.41 2.87 -12.46
C ALA A 272 -2.24 3.26 -11.54
N GLN A 273 -1.93 2.39 -10.57
CA GLN A 273 -0.89 2.59 -9.55
C GLN A 273 0.25 1.55 -9.57
N PHE A 274 0.10 0.40 -10.20
CA PHE A 274 1.08 -0.69 -10.27
C PHE A 274 1.54 -1.25 -8.90
N PRO A 275 0.62 -1.83 -8.10
CA PRO A 275 0.93 -2.34 -6.75
C PRO A 275 2.01 -3.44 -6.72
N SER A 276 2.12 -4.26 -7.76
CA SER A 276 3.21 -5.25 -7.89
C SER A 276 4.59 -4.59 -7.90
N GLU A 277 4.72 -3.42 -8.56
CA GLU A 277 5.98 -2.65 -8.54
C GLU A 277 6.26 -2.08 -7.14
N MET A 278 5.22 -1.64 -6.41
CA MET A 278 5.37 -1.20 -5.03
C MET A 278 5.88 -2.32 -4.12
N GLY A 279 5.28 -3.51 -4.21
CA GLY A 279 5.70 -4.68 -3.43
C GLY A 279 7.13 -5.09 -3.70
N ARG A 280 7.51 -5.14 -4.97
CA ARG A 280 8.88 -5.43 -5.40
C ARG A 280 9.86 -4.40 -4.83
N ALA A 281 9.61 -3.12 -5.04
CA ALA A 281 10.48 -2.04 -4.57
C ALA A 281 10.60 -2.00 -3.04
N ALA A 282 9.54 -2.37 -2.32
CA ALA A 282 9.55 -2.47 -0.86
C ALA A 282 10.54 -3.54 -0.37
N VAL A 283 10.50 -4.75 -0.95
CA VAL A 283 11.43 -5.84 -0.57
C VAL A 283 12.86 -5.52 -1.00
N GLU A 284 13.07 -4.97 -2.20
CA GLU A 284 14.39 -4.51 -2.65
C GLU A 284 14.98 -3.46 -1.72
N SER A 285 14.15 -2.51 -1.27
CA SER A 285 14.55 -1.47 -0.32
C SER A 285 14.89 -2.05 1.04
N ALA A 286 14.09 -3.00 1.54
CA ALA A 286 14.34 -3.70 2.79
C ALA A 286 15.72 -4.40 2.76
N VAL A 287 16.01 -5.13 1.69
CA VAL A 287 17.30 -5.83 1.54
C VAL A 287 18.47 -4.85 1.48
N LYS A 288 18.37 -3.75 0.74
CA LYS A 288 19.41 -2.72 0.68
C LYS A 288 19.70 -2.11 2.05
N VAL A 289 18.66 -1.77 2.80
CA VAL A 289 18.81 -1.19 4.14
C VAL A 289 19.42 -2.19 5.11
N MET A 290 19.06 -3.47 5.04
CA MET A 290 19.68 -4.52 5.86
C MET A 290 21.19 -4.67 5.58
N HIS A 291 21.62 -4.37 4.36
CA HIS A 291 23.04 -4.35 3.97
C HIS A 291 23.74 -3.02 4.28
N GLY A 292 23.05 -2.06 4.89
CA GLY A 292 23.60 -0.73 5.22
C GLY A 292 23.71 0.22 4.03
N GLU A 293 23.06 -0.08 2.92
CA GLU A 293 23.06 0.76 1.73
C GLU A 293 22.16 2.00 1.94
N ARG A 294 22.54 3.10 1.32
CA ARG A 294 21.69 4.30 1.27
C ARG A 294 20.65 4.15 0.17
N ILE A 295 19.40 4.48 0.50
CA ILE A 295 18.27 4.49 -0.43
C ILE A 295 17.59 5.86 -0.43
N PRO A 296 16.88 6.23 -1.50
CA PRO A 296 16.08 7.45 -1.52
C PRO A 296 15.02 7.44 -0.41
N GLU A 297 14.71 8.61 0.15
CA GLU A 297 13.63 8.73 1.15
C GLU A 297 12.24 8.48 0.55
N ASP A 298 12.10 8.65 -0.77
CA ASP A 298 10.85 8.49 -1.52
C ASP A 298 11.11 7.77 -2.84
N ILE A 299 10.45 6.64 -3.05
CA ILE A 299 10.51 5.85 -4.28
C ILE A 299 9.13 5.91 -4.93
N LYS A 300 9.00 6.81 -5.91
CA LYS A 300 7.75 7.04 -6.63
C LYS A 300 7.49 5.92 -7.64
N VAL A 301 6.33 5.29 -7.53
CA VAL A 301 5.78 4.40 -8.55
C VAL A 301 4.92 5.23 -9.50
N LYS A 302 5.08 4.98 -10.80
CA LYS A 302 4.37 5.74 -11.84
C LYS A 302 2.85 5.65 -11.70
N LEU A 303 2.18 6.63 -12.28
CA LEU A 303 0.73 6.62 -12.51
C LEU A 303 0.45 6.57 -14.02
N GLU A 304 -0.66 5.97 -14.41
CA GLU A 304 -1.14 5.93 -15.79
C GLU A 304 -2.66 6.03 -15.81
N LEU A 305 -3.22 6.88 -16.67
CA LEU A 305 -4.64 6.92 -16.89
C LEU A 305 -5.04 5.84 -17.89
N VAL A 306 -5.83 4.88 -17.43
CA VAL A 306 -6.39 3.81 -18.27
C VAL A 306 -7.77 4.25 -18.76
N THR A 307 -7.94 4.26 -20.06
CA THR A 307 -9.17 4.60 -20.78
C THR A 307 -9.47 3.54 -21.81
N LYS A 308 -10.56 3.68 -22.57
CA LYS A 308 -10.90 2.76 -23.65
C LYS A 308 -9.83 2.67 -24.73
N ASP A 309 -9.01 3.74 -24.90
CA ASP A 309 -8.00 3.80 -25.97
C ASP A 309 -6.75 2.97 -25.65
N ASN A 310 -6.48 2.68 -24.37
CA ASN A 310 -5.26 1.99 -23.94
C ASN A 310 -5.51 0.82 -22.96
N VAL A 311 -6.76 0.49 -22.64
CA VAL A 311 -7.09 -0.67 -21.79
C VAL A 311 -6.67 -1.98 -22.46
N LYS A 312 -6.00 -2.87 -21.69
CA LYS A 312 -5.52 -4.19 -22.13
C LYS A 312 -6.11 -5.29 -21.24
#